data_27371fce0959377ccd88bcc915c10331
#
_entry.id   27371fce0959377ccd88bcc915c10331
#
_cell.length_a   1.000
_cell.length_b   1.000
_cell.length_c   1.000
_cell.angle_alpha   90.00
_cell.angle_beta   90.00
_cell.angle_gamma   90.00
#
_symmetry.space_group_name_H-M   'P 1'
#
loop_
_entity.id
_entity.type
_entity.pdbx_description
1 polymer ?
#
loop_
_entity_poly.entity_id
_entity_poly.type
_entity_poly.pdbx_seq_one_letter_code
_entity_poly.pdbx_strand_id
1 'polypeptide(L)'
;MCGIVGFTTPGQDPAAAKQIVQGMADLIRHRGPDGEGCYADGTAALGHRRLSVIDLAGGGQPMLNEDGTLVVVFNGEIYNYKTLRARLQQRGHTFATDSDTEVLLHGYEEWGRDLPCRLRGMFAFAVWDRTRGTLFCARDLFGIKPLCYYKKGETLLFASEIKAFLAHPAFEKRLNEARLPDWLSMEYLPDAETLFTGVYELPPAHTLTWQAGRVTLARYAAPRFRAKRGRSLRAWAREIGDAVAESADAHRIADVEVGCFLSGGVDSSLITCEMARRQPAVQCFSVGYAEEAYSELPAARAAAQALGVPLTETTVTAEDFFAANRAIQWY
;
A
#
# COMPACT_ATOMS: atom_id res chain seq x y z
N MET A 1 -7.41 -2.67 -3.20
CA MET A 1 -6.19 -2.53 -2.34
C MET A 1 -6.61 -2.69 -0.90
N CYS A 2 -5.84 -3.44 -0.10
CA CYS A 2 -6.14 -3.61 1.32
C CYS A 2 -6.17 -2.27 2.09
N GLY A 3 -6.76 -2.29 3.28
CA GLY A 3 -6.74 -1.20 4.22
C GLY A 3 -6.22 -1.65 5.57
N ILE A 4 -5.31 -0.90 6.17
CA ILE A 4 -4.81 -1.14 7.52
C ILE A 4 -5.14 0.03 8.42
N VAL A 5 -5.45 -0.27 9.66
CA VAL A 5 -5.72 0.70 10.74
C VAL A 5 -5.16 0.17 12.05
N GLY A 6 -4.93 1.04 12.97
CA GLY A 6 -4.63 0.65 14.33
C GLY A 6 -4.26 1.81 15.21
N PHE A 7 -4.07 1.51 16.47
CA PHE A 7 -3.62 2.48 17.47
C PHE A 7 -2.91 1.80 18.63
N THR A 8 -2.18 2.61 19.39
CA THR A 8 -1.59 2.21 20.68
C THR A 8 -2.08 3.17 21.75
N THR A 9 -2.62 2.60 22.84
CA THR A 9 -3.02 3.35 24.05
C THR A 9 -2.80 2.45 25.26
N PRO A 10 -1.78 2.70 26.08
CA PRO A 10 -1.50 1.86 27.25
C PRO A 10 -2.67 1.80 28.25
N GLY A 11 -2.94 0.62 28.79
CA GLY A 11 -3.95 0.43 29.85
C GLY A 11 -5.41 0.46 29.36
N GLN A 12 -5.66 0.31 28.07
CA GLN A 12 -7.02 0.26 27.54
C GLN A 12 -7.63 -1.14 27.69
N ASP A 13 -8.96 -1.18 27.95
CA ASP A 13 -9.72 -2.44 27.91
C ASP A 13 -9.67 -3.04 26.49
N PRO A 14 -9.22 -4.32 26.32
CA PRO A 14 -9.14 -4.96 25.01
C PRO A 14 -10.46 -5.02 24.26
N ALA A 15 -11.60 -5.18 24.95
CA ALA A 15 -12.91 -5.25 24.30
C ALA A 15 -13.31 -3.89 23.73
N ALA A 16 -13.11 -2.82 24.48
CA ALA A 16 -13.32 -1.44 24.00
C ALA A 16 -12.35 -1.09 22.85
N ALA A 17 -11.08 -1.46 22.98
CA ALA A 17 -10.08 -1.28 21.91
C ALA A 17 -10.49 -1.97 20.61
N LYS A 18 -11.01 -3.21 20.70
CA LYS A 18 -11.50 -3.97 19.56
C LYS A 18 -12.68 -3.30 18.87
N GLN A 19 -13.63 -2.74 19.63
CA GLN A 19 -14.76 -1.99 19.07
C GLN A 19 -14.29 -0.72 18.33
N ILE A 20 -13.35 0.00 18.90
CA ILE A 20 -12.80 1.23 18.27
C ILE A 20 -12.09 0.87 16.96
N VAL A 21 -11.17 -0.10 16.97
CA VAL A 21 -10.42 -0.47 15.76
C VAL A 21 -11.33 -1.08 14.69
N GLN A 22 -12.40 -1.78 15.06
CA GLN A 22 -13.42 -2.23 14.13
C GLN A 22 -14.10 -1.02 13.46
N GLY A 23 -14.53 -0.02 14.23
CA GLY A 23 -15.10 1.21 13.68
C GLY A 23 -14.14 1.95 12.74
N MET A 24 -12.83 1.97 13.06
CA MET A 24 -11.81 2.53 12.17
C MET A 24 -11.73 1.73 10.85
N ALA A 25 -11.74 0.39 10.92
CA ALA A 25 -11.71 -0.48 9.75
C ALA A 25 -12.97 -0.34 8.89
N ASP A 26 -14.14 -0.16 9.50
CA ASP A 26 -15.40 0.01 8.77
C ASP A 26 -15.41 1.24 7.87
N LEU A 27 -14.78 2.34 8.29
CA LEU A 27 -14.65 3.56 7.49
C LEU A 27 -13.81 3.38 6.22
N ILE A 28 -12.98 2.33 6.16
CA ILE A 28 -12.14 2.01 4.99
C ILE A 28 -12.51 0.69 4.32
N ARG A 29 -13.77 0.22 4.49
CA ARG A 29 -14.27 -1.04 3.94
C ARG A 29 -14.13 -1.14 2.42
N HIS A 30 -14.28 -0.02 1.70
CA HIS A 30 -14.14 0.05 0.25
C HIS A 30 -12.75 -0.39 -0.25
N ARG A 31 -11.71 -0.32 0.59
CA ARG A 31 -10.36 -0.76 0.22
C ARG A 31 -10.22 -2.27 0.15
N GLY A 32 -10.99 -2.99 0.96
CA GLY A 32 -10.90 -4.45 1.02
C GLY A 32 -12.25 -5.08 1.38
N PRO A 33 -13.07 -5.37 0.36
CA PRO A 33 -14.41 -5.90 0.56
C PRO A 33 -14.45 -7.40 0.88
N ASP A 34 -13.35 -8.14 0.63
CA ASP A 34 -13.34 -9.60 0.65
C ASP A 34 -13.17 -10.20 2.05
N GLY A 35 -12.63 -9.41 3.00
CA GLY A 35 -12.43 -9.89 4.35
C GLY A 35 -12.08 -8.78 5.34
N GLU A 36 -12.22 -9.12 6.61
CA GLU A 36 -11.90 -8.24 7.72
C GLU A 36 -11.30 -9.00 8.89
N GLY A 37 -10.56 -8.29 9.73
CA GLY A 37 -10.10 -8.84 11.00
C GLY A 37 -9.60 -7.75 11.93
N CYS A 38 -9.72 -8.02 13.23
CA CYS A 38 -9.27 -7.13 14.29
C CYS A 38 -8.60 -7.90 15.41
N TYR A 39 -7.48 -7.38 15.85
CA TYR A 39 -6.75 -7.78 17.05
C TYR A 39 -6.76 -6.63 18.06
N ALA A 40 -6.83 -6.94 19.35
CA ALA A 40 -6.60 -5.96 20.41
C ALA A 40 -6.06 -6.65 21.67
N ASP A 41 -5.17 -5.94 22.37
CA ASP A 41 -4.72 -6.26 23.73
C ASP A 41 -4.79 -5.00 24.61
N GLY A 42 -4.17 -5.04 25.79
CA GLY A 42 -4.18 -3.90 26.73
C GLY A 42 -3.36 -2.67 26.29
N THR A 43 -2.72 -2.70 25.11
CA THR A 43 -1.85 -1.61 24.64
C THR A 43 -2.06 -1.27 23.18
N ALA A 44 -2.24 -2.27 22.32
CA ALA A 44 -2.38 -2.06 20.88
C ALA A 44 -3.66 -2.68 20.33
N ALA A 45 -4.22 -2.04 19.29
CA ALA A 45 -5.28 -2.59 18.48
C ALA A 45 -4.96 -2.41 17.00
N LEU A 46 -5.12 -3.48 16.20
CA LEU A 46 -4.85 -3.52 14.78
C LEU A 46 -6.07 -4.04 14.04
N GLY A 47 -6.41 -3.41 12.92
CA GLY A 47 -7.52 -3.79 12.07
C GLY A 47 -7.10 -3.85 10.60
N HIS A 48 -7.76 -4.74 9.86
CA HIS A 48 -7.48 -4.98 8.45
C HIS A 48 -8.76 -5.11 7.63
N ARG A 49 -8.73 -4.57 6.42
CA ARG A 49 -9.69 -4.79 5.34
C ARG A 49 -8.97 -5.42 4.15
N ARG A 50 -9.40 -6.60 3.74
CA ARG A 50 -8.71 -7.42 2.76
C ARG A 50 -9.32 -7.30 1.37
N LEU A 51 -8.45 -7.03 0.38
CA LEU A 51 -8.66 -7.38 -1.01
C LEU A 51 -7.73 -8.56 -1.31
N SER A 52 -8.31 -9.73 -1.59
CA SER A 52 -7.57 -10.99 -1.72
C SER A 52 -6.89 -11.09 -3.08
N VAL A 53 -5.55 -11.13 -3.09
CA VAL A 53 -4.73 -11.22 -4.32
C VAL A 53 -3.77 -12.41 -4.24
N ILE A 54 -3.11 -12.64 -3.10
CA ILE A 54 -2.20 -13.76 -2.84
C ILE A 54 -2.75 -14.56 -1.67
N ASP A 55 -2.72 -15.90 -1.78
CA ASP A 55 -3.25 -16.86 -0.81
C ASP A 55 -4.69 -16.52 -0.40
N LEU A 56 -5.63 -16.75 -1.31
CA LEU A 56 -7.04 -16.35 -1.13
C LEU A 56 -7.66 -16.91 0.14
N ALA A 57 -7.26 -18.11 0.56
CA ALA A 57 -7.80 -18.81 1.73
C ALA A 57 -7.00 -18.53 3.02
N GLY A 58 -5.66 -18.54 2.96
CA GLY A 58 -4.79 -18.50 4.15
C GLY A 58 -4.31 -17.12 4.57
N GLY A 59 -4.38 -16.13 3.67
CA GLY A 59 -3.83 -14.77 3.90
C GLY A 59 -4.67 -13.86 4.79
N GLY A 60 -5.44 -14.38 5.75
CA GLY A 60 -6.22 -13.59 6.71
C GLY A 60 -5.33 -12.71 7.60
N GLN A 61 -5.82 -11.49 7.91
CA GLN A 61 -5.11 -10.53 8.76
C GLN A 61 -6.06 -9.88 9.76
N PRO A 62 -5.60 -9.44 10.95
CA PRO A 62 -4.22 -9.46 11.46
C PRO A 62 -3.66 -10.89 11.56
N MET A 63 -2.39 -11.08 11.14
CA MET A 63 -1.73 -12.39 11.17
C MET A 63 -0.78 -12.44 12.37
N LEU A 64 -0.73 -13.59 13.05
CA LEU A 64 0.14 -13.83 14.20
C LEU A 64 1.23 -14.83 13.82
N ASN A 65 2.40 -14.73 14.47
CA ASN A 65 3.40 -15.78 14.45
C ASN A 65 2.98 -16.96 15.34
N GLU A 66 3.75 -18.05 15.37
CA GLU A 66 3.38 -19.33 16.00
C GLU A 66 3.12 -19.22 17.49
N ASP A 67 3.88 -18.38 18.21
CA ASP A 67 3.76 -18.19 19.66
C ASP A 67 2.86 -16.99 20.03
N GLY A 68 2.31 -16.29 19.03
CA GLY A 68 1.41 -15.15 19.23
C GLY A 68 2.11 -13.91 19.82
N THR A 69 3.42 -13.82 19.74
CA THR A 69 4.18 -12.66 20.25
C THR A 69 4.21 -11.49 19.26
N LEU A 70 4.06 -11.76 17.97
CA LEU A 70 4.00 -10.78 16.91
C LEU A 70 2.63 -10.78 16.22
N VAL A 71 2.15 -9.59 15.90
CA VAL A 71 0.91 -9.38 15.15
C VAL A 71 1.17 -8.41 14.01
N VAL A 72 0.84 -8.77 12.76
CA VAL A 72 1.04 -7.91 11.59
C VAL A 72 -0.27 -7.57 10.90
N VAL A 73 -0.36 -6.33 10.41
CA VAL A 73 -1.31 -5.88 9.39
C VAL A 73 -0.53 -5.26 8.22
N PHE A 74 -0.95 -5.59 7.01
CA PHE A 74 -0.21 -5.28 5.80
C PHE A 74 -1.13 -4.90 4.64
N ASN A 75 -0.79 -3.82 3.96
CA ASN A 75 -1.38 -3.39 2.70
C ASN A 75 -0.27 -3.32 1.65
N GLY A 76 -0.23 -4.27 0.73
CA GLY A 76 0.81 -4.27 -0.30
C GLY A 76 0.99 -5.63 -0.97
N GLU A 77 2.14 -5.77 -1.62
CA GLU A 77 2.64 -7.00 -2.22
C GLU A 77 4.16 -7.03 -2.10
N ILE A 78 4.71 -8.15 -1.62
CA ILE A 78 6.15 -8.37 -1.49
C ILE A 78 6.63 -9.27 -2.64
N TYR A 79 7.11 -8.69 -3.71
CA TYR A 79 7.47 -9.41 -4.94
C TYR A 79 8.57 -10.46 -4.75
N ASN A 80 9.48 -10.27 -3.82
CA ASN A 80 10.55 -11.22 -3.51
C ASN A 80 10.21 -12.19 -2.36
N TYR A 81 8.93 -12.32 -1.98
CA TYR A 81 8.53 -13.12 -0.82
C TYR A 81 8.96 -14.59 -0.90
N LYS A 82 8.88 -15.21 -2.08
CA LYS A 82 9.31 -16.62 -2.27
C LYS A 82 10.79 -16.82 -1.96
N THR A 83 11.64 -15.87 -2.38
CA THR A 83 13.08 -15.89 -2.10
C THR A 83 13.36 -15.67 -0.62
N LEU A 84 12.65 -14.72 0.01
CA LEU A 84 12.77 -14.46 1.44
C LEU A 84 12.28 -15.64 2.27
N ARG A 85 11.14 -16.24 1.91
CA ARG A 85 10.59 -17.46 2.53
C ARG A 85 11.62 -18.59 2.56
N ALA A 86 12.20 -18.92 1.39
CA ALA A 86 13.22 -19.96 1.31
C ALA A 86 14.43 -19.68 2.21
N ARG A 87 14.86 -18.41 2.29
CA ARG A 87 15.95 -17.97 3.16
C ARG A 87 15.60 -18.07 4.65
N LEU A 88 14.38 -17.72 5.03
CA LEU A 88 13.89 -17.82 6.41
C LEU A 88 13.73 -19.28 6.83
N GLN A 89 13.22 -20.15 5.95
CA GLN A 89 13.14 -21.60 6.18
C GLN A 89 14.51 -22.23 6.44
N GLN A 90 15.54 -21.81 5.69
CA GLN A 90 16.94 -22.25 5.93
C GLN A 90 17.47 -21.82 7.30
N ARG A 91 16.85 -20.82 7.93
CA ARG A 91 17.17 -20.33 9.28
C ARG A 91 16.29 -20.91 10.38
N GLY A 92 15.41 -21.86 10.01
CA GLY A 92 14.58 -22.60 10.96
C GLY A 92 13.16 -22.08 11.13
N HIS A 93 12.76 -21.02 10.40
CA HIS A 93 11.37 -20.53 10.44
C HIS A 93 10.43 -21.49 9.70
N THR A 94 9.26 -21.73 10.28
CA THR A 94 8.19 -22.55 9.70
C THR A 94 7.06 -21.66 9.23
N PHE A 95 6.51 -21.95 8.04
CA PHE A 95 5.44 -21.17 7.43
C PHE A 95 4.15 -21.98 7.41
N ALA A 96 3.07 -21.38 7.85
CA ALA A 96 1.73 -21.98 7.89
C ALA A 96 0.86 -21.61 6.67
N THR A 97 1.20 -20.55 5.97
CA THR A 97 0.43 -20.01 4.83
C THR A 97 1.32 -19.88 3.59
N ASP A 98 0.73 -19.63 2.44
CA ASP A 98 1.46 -19.26 1.22
C ASP A 98 1.46 -17.75 0.97
N SER A 99 0.98 -16.97 1.95
CA SER A 99 0.89 -15.51 1.90
C SER A 99 2.26 -14.85 1.97
N ASP A 100 2.42 -13.77 1.23
CA ASP A 100 3.56 -12.86 1.36
C ASP A 100 3.56 -12.08 2.69
N THR A 101 2.41 -12.00 3.37
CA THR A 101 2.29 -11.38 4.69
C THR A 101 3.12 -12.09 5.76
N GLU A 102 3.17 -13.43 5.74
CA GLU A 102 3.88 -14.21 6.74
C GLU A 102 5.41 -13.98 6.71
N VAL A 103 5.94 -13.62 5.53
CA VAL A 103 7.35 -13.22 5.40
C VAL A 103 7.68 -11.97 6.24
N LEU A 104 6.69 -11.11 6.50
CA LEU A 104 6.90 -9.93 7.35
C LEU A 104 7.06 -10.30 8.82
N LEU A 105 6.32 -11.29 9.31
CA LEU A 105 6.46 -11.80 10.69
C LEU A 105 7.84 -12.40 10.91
N HIS A 106 8.16 -13.46 10.17
CA HIS A 106 9.46 -14.14 10.30
C HIS A 106 10.64 -13.26 9.92
N GLY A 107 10.44 -12.34 8.96
CA GLY A 107 11.46 -11.36 8.62
C GLY A 107 11.70 -10.33 9.73
N TYR A 108 10.66 -9.97 10.49
CA TYR A 108 10.83 -9.08 11.64
C TYR A 108 11.52 -9.80 12.82
N GLU A 109 11.21 -11.08 13.06
CA GLU A 109 11.92 -11.91 14.03
C GLU A 109 13.43 -11.97 13.74
N GLU A 110 13.78 -12.22 12.49
CA GLU A 110 15.17 -12.44 12.08
C GLU A 110 15.98 -11.14 11.92
N TRP A 111 15.36 -10.08 11.38
CA TRP A 111 16.08 -8.86 10.98
C TRP A 111 15.61 -7.60 11.71
N GLY A 112 14.56 -7.68 12.50
CA GLY A 112 14.02 -6.55 13.26
C GLY A 112 13.73 -5.35 12.36
N ARG A 113 14.27 -4.20 12.75
CA ARG A 113 14.08 -2.92 12.04
C ARG A 113 14.74 -2.85 10.67
N ASP A 114 15.63 -3.79 10.34
CA ASP A 114 16.30 -3.87 9.03
C ASP A 114 15.48 -4.64 7.99
N LEU A 115 14.32 -5.20 8.37
CA LEU A 115 13.42 -5.91 7.47
C LEU A 115 13.10 -5.09 6.20
N PRO A 116 12.69 -3.80 6.26
CA PRO A 116 12.32 -3.05 5.05
C PRO A 116 13.43 -2.95 4.01
N CYS A 117 14.70 -2.98 4.42
CA CYS A 117 15.85 -2.95 3.51
C CYS A 117 15.97 -4.24 2.65
N ARG A 118 15.25 -5.30 2.98
CA ARG A 118 15.30 -6.61 2.30
C ARG A 118 14.10 -6.85 1.41
N LEU A 119 13.05 -6.05 1.58
CA LEU A 119 11.81 -6.18 0.84
C LEU A 119 11.93 -5.54 -0.54
N ARG A 120 11.43 -6.22 -1.54
CA ARG A 120 11.12 -5.66 -2.83
C ARG A 120 9.61 -5.75 -3.03
N GLY A 121 8.95 -4.62 -3.16
CA GLY A 121 7.49 -4.58 -3.26
C GLY A 121 6.93 -3.18 -3.07
N MET A 122 5.63 -3.10 -3.04
CA MET A 122 4.87 -1.92 -2.66
C MET A 122 4.16 -2.24 -1.36
N PHE A 123 4.43 -1.48 -0.30
CA PHE A 123 3.94 -1.84 1.02
C PHE A 123 3.76 -0.68 2.00
N ALA A 124 2.75 -0.86 2.85
CA ALA A 124 2.65 -0.25 4.15
C ALA A 124 2.25 -1.35 5.15
N PHE A 125 2.99 -1.52 6.23
CA PHE A 125 2.67 -2.52 7.25
C PHE A 125 2.92 -2.00 8.66
N ALA A 126 2.28 -2.65 9.63
CA ALA A 126 2.51 -2.44 11.04
C ALA A 126 2.67 -3.80 11.72
N VAL A 127 3.74 -3.95 12.51
CA VAL A 127 4.01 -5.12 13.37
C VAL A 127 3.90 -4.67 14.82
N TRP A 128 3.04 -5.31 15.60
CA TRP A 128 2.98 -5.19 17.05
C TRP A 128 3.81 -6.30 17.70
N ASP A 129 4.89 -5.91 18.34
CA ASP A 129 5.75 -6.80 19.16
C ASP A 129 5.30 -6.71 20.61
N ARG A 130 4.57 -7.74 21.05
CA ARG A 130 3.98 -7.82 22.41
C ARG A 130 5.04 -7.95 23.47
N THR A 131 6.16 -8.61 23.17
CA THR A 131 7.23 -8.84 24.13
C THR A 131 8.01 -7.59 24.44
N ARG A 132 8.23 -6.75 23.42
CA ARG A 132 8.93 -5.46 23.55
C ARG A 132 8.01 -4.29 23.80
N GLY A 133 6.67 -4.47 23.70
CA GLY A 133 5.70 -3.38 23.78
C GLY A 133 5.97 -2.33 22.69
N THR A 134 6.27 -2.78 21.46
CA THR A 134 6.71 -1.92 20.36
C THR A 134 5.80 -2.06 19.15
N LEU A 135 5.28 -0.96 18.64
CA LEU A 135 4.66 -0.92 17.32
C LEU A 135 5.68 -0.42 16.32
N PHE A 136 5.95 -1.24 15.30
CA PHE A 136 6.85 -0.95 14.21
C PHE A 136 6.07 -0.83 12.90
N CYS A 137 6.09 0.34 12.26
CA CYS A 137 5.47 0.55 10.95
C CYS A 137 6.56 0.85 9.92
N ALA A 138 6.30 0.46 8.66
CA ALA A 138 7.16 0.80 7.54
C ALA A 138 6.34 1.11 6.29
N ARG A 139 6.83 2.05 5.47
CA ARG A 139 6.29 2.42 4.16
C ARG A 139 7.35 2.19 3.08
N ASP A 140 6.94 1.72 1.92
CA ASP A 140 7.83 1.36 0.82
C ASP A 140 8.71 2.52 0.31
N LEU A 141 9.70 2.17 -0.53
CA LEU A 141 10.75 3.08 -1.01
C LEU A 141 10.21 4.34 -1.70
N PHE A 142 9.08 4.22 -2.40
CA PHE A 142 8.45 5.31 -3.17
C PHE A 142 7.16 5.82 -2.56
N GLY A 143 6.68 5.24 -1.44
CA GLY A 143 5.42 5.60 -0.80
C GLY A 143 4.19 5.20 -1.64
N ILE A 144 4.28 4.12 -2.40
CA ILE A 144 3.19 3.64 -3.27
C ILE A 144 1.96 3.29 -2.44
N LYS A 145 2.16 2.64 -1.27
CA LYS A 145 1.05 2.37 -0.36
C LYS A 145 0.95 3.49 0.69
N PRO A 146 -0.26 4.02 0.92
CA PRO A 146 -0.47 5.10 1.88
C PRO A 146 -0.34 4.60 3.33
N LEU A 147 0.22 5.45 4.18
CA LEU A 147 0.25 5.27 5.62
C LEU A 147 0.29 6.62 6.32
N CYS A 148 -0.82 6.98 6.97
CA CYS A 148 -0.94 8.18 7.78
C CYS A 148 -0.82 7.83 9.26
N TYR A 149 -0.38 8.79 10.08
CA TYR A 149 -0.35 8.65 11.53
C TYR A 149 -0.74 9.96 12.24
N TYR A 150 -1.28 9.81 13.44
CA TYR A 150 -1.65 10.91 14.34
C TYR A 150 -1.22 10.56 15.76
N LYS A 151 -0.59 11.51 16.45
CA LYS A 151 -0.13 11.31 17.84
C LYS A 151 -0.75 12.33 18.77
N LYS A 152 -1.35 11.85 19.88
CA LYS A 152 -1.86 12.68 20.97
C LYS A 152 -1.48 12.07 22.31
N GLY A 153 -0.65 12.76 23.08
CA GLY A 153 -0.10 12.22 24.32
C GLY A 153 0.71 10.93 24.07
N GLU A 154 0.36 9.84 24.71
CA GLU A 154 0.96 8.54 24.53
C GLU A 154 0.29 7.72 23.41
N THR A 155 -0.91 8.13 22.99
CA THR A 155 -1.68 7.45 21.94
C THR A 155 -1.11 7.76 20.57
N LEU A 156 -0.90 6.72 19.78
CA LEU A 156 -0.58 6.80 18.36
C LEU A 156 -1.69 6.12 17.56
N LEU A 157 -2.21 6.77 16.55
CA LEU A 157 -3.10 6.19 15.53
C LEU A 157 -2.33 6.04 14.23
N PHE A 158 -2.61 4.98 13.46
CA PHE A 158 -2.14 4.82 12.09
C PHE A 158 -3.25 4.26 11.20
N ALA A 159 -3.24 4.63 9.92
CA ALA A 159 -4.22 4.15 8.96
C ALA A 159 -3.75 4.32 7.51
N SER A 160 -4.34 3.54 6.60
CA SER A 160 -4.20 3.76 5.16
C SER A 160 -4.90 5.04 4.69
N GLU A 161 -5.95 5.49 5.39
CA GLU A 161 -6.71 6.70 5.08
C GLU A 161 -7.07 7.47 6.35
N ILE A 162 -6.96 8.80 6.28
CA ILE A 162 -7.17 9.70 7.43
C ILE A 162 -8.57 9.56 8.04
N LYS A 163 -9.60 9.33 7.20
CA LYS A 163 -10.99 9.19 7.70
C LYS A 163 -11.19 8.07 8.72
N ALA A 164 -10.32 7.05 8.72
CA ALA A 164 -10.38 6.00 9.73
C ALA A 164 -10.19 6.56 11.16
N PHE A 165 -9.45 7.65 11.33
CA PHE A 165 -9.24 8.28 12.62
C PHE A 165 -10.53 8.87 13.24
N LEU A 166 -11.55 9.17 12.41
CA LEU A 166 -12.84 9.69 12.88
C LEU A 166 -13.56 8.78 13.88
N ALA A 167 -13.28 7.47 13.83
CA ALA A 167 -13.85 6.51 14.78
C ALA A 167 -13.11 6.46 16.12
N HIS A 168 -11.94 7.08 16.24
CA HIS A 168 -11.14 7.03 17.46
C HIS A 168 -11.38 8.26 18.34
N PRO A 169 -11.73 8.11 19.65
CA PRO A 169 -12.11 9.22 20.52
C PRO A 169 -10.98 10.24 20.79
N ALA A 170 -9.71 9.85 20.64
CA ALA A 170 -8.59 10.76 20.80
C ALA A 170 -8.35 11.67 19.59
N PHE A 171 -8.97 11.39 18.44
CA PHE A 171 -8.76 12.18 17.23
C PHE A 171 -9.56 13.49 17.27
N GLU A 172 -8.89 14.59 17.03
CA GLU A 172 -9.51 15.90 16.87
C GLU A 172 -9.47 16.33 15.40
N LYS A 173 -10.64 16.29 14.75
CA LYS A 173 -10.75 16.77 13.38
C LYS A 173 -10.66 18.29 13.33
N ARG A 174 -9.49 18.80 12.94
CA ARG A 174 -9.22 20.22 12.80
C ARG A 174 -8.44 20.51 11.53
N LEU A 175 -8.88 21.51 10.76
CA LEU A 175 -8.20 21.93 9.53
C LEU A 175 -6.82 22.50 9.85
N ASN A 176 -5.83 22.13 9.06
CA ASN A 176 -4.49 22.72 9.09
C ASN A 176 -4.47 23.95 8.16
N GLU A 177 -4.98 25.08 8.65
CA GLU A 177 -5.13 26.32 7.88
C GLU A 177 -3.79 26.83 7.35
N ALA A 178 -2.68 26.55 8.05
CA ALA A 178 -1.35 26.97 7.62
C ALA A 178 -0.91 26.29 6.29
N ARG A 179 -1.53 25.16 5.93
CA ARG A 179 -1.23 24.41 4.69
C ARG A 179 -2.18 24.69 3.54
N LEU A 180 -3.24 25.44 3.76
CA LEU A 180 -4.19 25.81 2.71
C LEU A 180 -3.54 26.57 1.53
N PRO A 181 -2.64 27.57 1.75
CA PRO A 181 -1.98 28.25 0.64
C PRO A 181 -1.15 27.31 -0.23
N ASP A 182 -0.43 26.36 0.37
CA ASP A 182 0.37 25.38 -0.37
C ASP A 182 -0.54 24.48 -1.23
N TRP A 183 -1.61 23.96 -0.62
CA TRP A 183 -2.57 23.10 -1.33
C TRP A 183 -3.29 23.83 -2.45
N LEU A 184 -3.74 25.07 -2.23
CA LEU A 184 -4.41 25.88 -3.26
C LEU A 184 -3.48 26.25 -4.43
N SER A 185 -2.17 26.33 -4.18
CA SER A 185 -1.19 26.69 -5.20
C SER A 185 -0.67 25.50 -6.01
N MET A 186 -0.53 24.33 -5.35
CA MET A 186 0.13 23.15 -5.93
C MET A 186 -0.80 21.95 -6.10
N GLU A 187 -2.03 22.00 -5.56
CA GLU A 187 -3.01 20.90 -5.53
C GLU A 187 -2.51 19.65 -4.76
N TYR A 188 -1.39 19.76 -4.07
CA TYR A 188 -0.84 18.74 -3.14
C TYR A 188 0.00 19.41 -2.05
N LEU A 189 0.37 18.65 -1.02
CA LEU A 189 1.28 19.10 0.02
C LEU A 189 2.67 18.48 -0.19
N PRO A 190 3.76 19.27 -0.25
CA PRO A 190 5.09 18.80 -0.64
C PRO A 190 5.84 18.05 0.46
N ASP A 191 5.32 18.03 1.68
CA ASP A 191 5.93 17.42 2.86
C ASP A 191 5.02 16.35 3.51
N ALA A 192 5.36 15.92 4.71
CA ALA A 192 4.63 14.91 5.44
C ALA A 192 3.34 15.42 6.12
N GLU A 193 3.14 16.73 6.20
CA GLU A 193 1.92 17.29 6.80
C GLU A 193 0.71 17.08 5.88
N THR A 194 -0.48 17.07 6.49
CA THR A 194 -1.74 16.96 5.77
C THR A 194 -2.62 18.20 6.01
N LEU A 195 -3.77 18.25 5.35
CA LEU A 195 -4.79 19.27 5.63
C LEU A 195 -5.48 19.08 7.00
N PHE A 196 -5.11 18.06 7.76
CA PHE A 196 -5.61 17.85 9.13
C PHE A 196 -4.48 18.11 10.13
N THR A 197 -4.74 19.01 11.09
CA THR A 197 -3.77 19.37 12.14
C THR A 197 -3.30 18.15 12.92
N GLY A 198 -1.97 17.96 12.97
CA GLY A 198 -1.35 16.86 13.70
C GLY A 198 -1.40 15.50 13.02
N VAL A 199 -1.98 15.42 11.82
CA VAL A 199 -1.94 14.22 10.97
C VAL A 199 -0.80 14.33 9.97
N TYR A 200 0.01 13.30 9.91
CA TYR A 200 1.17 13.21 9.02
C TYR A 200 1.09 11.95 8.15
N GLU A 201 1.61 12.03 6.95
CA GLU A 201 1.97 10.84 6.18
C GLU A 201 3.33 10.32 6.66
N LEU A 202 3.47 9.00 6.77
CA LEU A 202 4.81 8.42 6.92
C LEU A 202 5.56 8.61 5.61
N PRO A 203 6.70 9.33 5.58
CA PRO A 203 7.38 9.59 4.32
C PRO A 203 7.85 8.30 3.61
N PRO A 204 8.04 8.32 2.27
CA PRO A 204 8.60 7.20 1.53
C PRO A 204 9.93 6.73 2.12
N ALA A 205 10.18 5.42 2.12
CA ALA A 205 11.38 4.80 2.68
C ALA A 205 11.62 5.09 4.17
N HIS A 206 10.55 5.31 4.94
CA HIS A 206 10.67 5.52 6.38
C HIS A 206 10.00 4.41 7.18
N THR A 207 10.50 4.26 8.38
CA THR A 207 9.90 3.48 9.47
C THR A 207 9.45 4.41 10.57
N LEU A 208 8.38 4.01 11.25
CA LEU A 208 7.90 4.61 12.49
C LEU A 208 7.95 3.54 13.58
N THR A 209 8.55 3.87 14.70
CA THR A 209 8.54 3.02 15.90
C THR A 209 7.88 3.78 17.03
N TRP A 210 6.82 3.20 17.60
CA TRP A 210 6.24 3.65 18.85
C TRP A 210 6.64 2.67 19.97
N GLN A 211 7.09 3.20 21.10
CA GLN A 211 7.37 2.43 22.30
C GLN A 211 7.20 3.34 23.52
N ALA A 212 6.43 2.89 24.51
CA ALA A 212 6.16 3.64 25.76
C ALA A 212 5.80 5.12 25.52
N GLY A 213 4.87 5.40 24.59
CA GLY A 213 4.40 6.75 24.27
C GLY A 213 5.36 7.58 23.39
N ARG A 214 6.55 7.08 23.10
CA ARG A 214 7.54 7.78 22.26
C ARG A 214 7.47 7.27 20.81
N VAL A 215 7.43 8.22 19.85
CA VAL A 215 7.53 7.94 18.43
C VAL A 215 8.91 8.30 17.91
N THR A 216 9.50 7.42 17.10
CA THR A 216 10.76 7.65 16.41
C THR A 216 10.59 7.33 14.93
N LEU A 217 10.98 8.25 14.06
CA LEU A 217 11.02 8.05 12.62
C LEU A 217 12.47 7.78 12.19
N ALA A 218 12.65 6.85 11.25
CA ALA A 218 13.96 6.58 10.67
C ALA A 218 13.83 6.31 9.16
N ARG A 219 14.72 6.90 8.37
CA ARG A 219 14.81 6.61 6.94
C ARG A 219 15.68 5.38 6.72
N TYR A 220 15.13 4.33 6.09
CA TYR A 220 15.87 3.08 5.85
C TYR A 220 16.54 3.02 4.48
N ALA A 221 16.07 3.82 3.51
CA ALA A 221 16.65 3.85 2.15
C ALA A 221 16.51 5.23 1.50
N ALA A 222 17.32 5.47 0.47
CA ALA A 222 17.20 6.64 -0.39
C ALA A 222 17.60 6.28 -1.83
N PRO A 223 16.85 6.71 -2.84
CA PRO A 223 17.30 6.62 -4.22
C PRO A 223 18.64 7.34 -4.40
N ARG A 224 19.58 6.69 -5.08
CA ARG A 224 20.87 7.29 -5.40
C ARG A 224 21.03 7.37 -6.91
N PHE A 225 21.10 8.57 -7.42
CA PHE A 225 21.31 8.80 -8.85
C PHE A 225 22.81 8.89 -9.14
N ARG A 226 23.25 8.10 -10.12
CA ARG A 226 24.64 8.13 -10.62
C ARG A 226 24.63 8.36 -12.11
N ALA A 227 25.22 9.45 -12.58
CA ALA A 227 25.37 9.70 -14.00
C ALA A 227 26.33 8.67 -14.62
N LYS A 228 25.82 7.89 -15.56
CA LYS A 228 26.63 6.97 -16.37
C LYS A 228 26.94 7.67 -17.71
N ARG A 229 28.12 8.21 -17.89
CA ARG A 229 28.55 8.88 -19.13
C ARG A 229 29.02 7.86 -20.17
N GLY A 230 29.05 8.24 -21.45
CA GLY A 230 29.61 7.45 -22.54
C GLY A 230 28.80 6.27 -23.05
N ARG A 231 27.53 6.12 -22.62
CA ARG A 231 26.63 5.10 -23.15
C ARG A 231 25.85 5.59 -24.36
N SER A 232 25.71 4.72 -25.37
CA SER A 232 24.87 5.00 -26.54
C SER A 232 23.38 4.94 -26.19
N LEU A 233 22.53 5.63 -26.96
CA LEU A 233 21.06 5.56 -26.84
C LEU A 233 20.56 4.12 -26.91
N ARG A 234 21.10 3.31 -27.83
CA ARG A 234 20.74 1.90 -27.97
C ARG A 234 21.03 1.07 -26.70
N ALA A 235 22.14 1.36 -26.01
CA ALA A 235 22.49 0.67 -24.76
C ALA A 235 21.55 1.09 -23.62
N TRP A 236 21.16 2.35 -23.55
CA TRP A 236 20.17 2.83 -22.60
C TRP A 236 18.79 2.23 -22.86
N ALA A 237 18.33 2.24 -24.12
CA ALA A 237 17.03 1.68 -24.48
C ALA A 237 16.92 0.19 -24.08
N ARG A 238 18.02 -0.58 -24.28
CA ARG A 238 18.06 -1.98 -23.86
C ARG A 238 17.99 -2.12 -22.33
N GLU A 239 18.83 -1.41 -21.58
CA GLU A 239 18.86 -1.49 -20.11
C GLU A 239 17.51 -1.08 -19.49
N ILE A 240 16.87 -0.04 -20.02
CA ILE A 240 15.52 0.38 -19.58
C ILE A 240 14.48 -0.68 -19.93
N GLY A 241 14.51 -1.20 -21.16
CA GLY A 241 13.59 -2.25 -21.61
C GLY A 241 13.71 -3.50 -20.75
N ASP A 242 14.93 -3.98 -20.47
CA ASP A 242 15.18 -5.14 -19.63
C ASP A 242 14.67 -4.90 -18.18
N ALA A 243 14.86 -3.70 -17.62
CA ALA A 243 14.38 -3.34 -16.28
C ALA A 243 12.85 -3.27 -16.22
N VAL A 244 12.19 -2.72 -17.25
CA VAL A 244 10.72 -2.68 -17.34
C VAL A 244 10.16 -4.09 -17.48
N ALA A 245 10.76 -4.91 -18.33
CA ALA A 245 10.36 -6.30 -18.55
C ALA A 245 10.43 -7.13 -17.25
N GLU A 246 11.52 -6.99 -16.50
CA GLU A 246 11.73 -7.67 -15.21
C GLU A 246 10.77 -7.16 -14.15
N SER A 247 10.53 -5.84 -14.12
CA SER A 247 9.56 -5.24 -13.21
C SER A 247 8.14 -5.70 -13.50
N ALA A 248 7.71 -5.69 -14.78
CA ALA A 248 6.40 -6.18 -15.19
C ALA A 248 6.19 -7.64 -14.78
N ASP A 249 7.23 -8.47 -14.90
CA ASP A 249 7.16 -9.88 -14.49
C ASP A 249 6.99 -10.02 -12.96
N ALA A 250 7.71 -9.23 -12.18
CA ALA A 250 7.57 -9.22 -10.72
C ALA A 250 6.17 -8.81 -10.25
N HIS A 251 5.50 -7.89 -10.96
CA HIS A 251 4.14 -7.43 -10.63
C HIS A 251 3.02 -8.41 -11.04
N ARG A 252 3.34 -9.53 -11.69
CA ARG A 252 2.36 -10.56 -12.07
C ARG A 252 2.08 -11.58 -10.98
N ILE A 253 2.74 -11.47 -9.84
CA ILE A 253 2.58 -12.40 -8.73
C ILE A 253 1.19 -12.20 -8.12
N ALA A 254 0.25 -13.08 -8.48
CA ALA A 254 -1.12 -13.07 -7.99
C ALA A 254 -1.74 -14.45 -8.16
N ASP A 255 -2.71 -14.81 -7.31
CA ASP A 255 -3.55 -16.02 -7.45
C ASP A 255 -4.89 -15.68 -8.13
N VAL A 256 -5.02 -14.46 -8.65
CA VAL A 256 -6.15 -13.94 -9.42
C VAL A 256 -5.69 -13.47 -10.80
N GLU A 257 -6.62 -13.30 -11.72
CA GLU A 257 -6.30 -12.75 -13.04
C GLU A 257 -5.75 -11.32 -12.93
N VAL A 258 -4.67 -11.07 -13.68
CA VAL A 258 -4.02 -9.77 -13.78
C VAL A 258 -4.32 -9.14 -15.13
N GLY A 259 -4.83 -7.91 -15.11
CA GLY A 259 -5.08 -7.08 -16.28
C GLY A 259 -4.23 -5.82 -16.32
N CYS A 260 -4.36 -5.05 -17.42
CA CYS A 260 -3.65 -3.79 -17.61
C CYS A 260 -4.61 -2.64 -17.83
N PHE A 261 -4.34 -1.48 -17.25
CA PHE A 261 -4.90 -0.22 -17.74
C PHE A 261 -4.13 0.26 -18.96
N LEU A 262 -4.82 0.57 -20.05
CA LEU A 262 -4.23 0.98 -21.32
C LEU A 262 -4.83 2.30 -21.78
N SER A 263 -4.04 3.38 -21.75
CA SER A 263 -4.43 4.70 -22.26
C SER A 263 -3.98 4.96 -23.71
N GLY A 264 -3.11 4.09 -24.26
CA GLY A 264 -2.46 4.32 -25.55
C GLY A 264 -1.24 5.24 -25.48
N GLY A 265 -0.88 5.75 -24.30
CA GLY A 265 0.38 6.44 -24.03
C GLY A 265 1.58 5.48 -24.08
N VAL A 266 2.78 6.03 -24.19
CA VAL A 266 4.04 5.24 -24.31
C VAL A 266 4.22 4.29 -23.13
N ASP A 267 4.02 4.75 -21.90
CA ASP A 267 4.26 3.97 -20.69
C ASP A 267 3.28 2.81 -20.55
N SER A 268 1.97 3.09 -20.64
CA SER A 268 0.94 2.05 -20.55
C SER A 268 1.05 1.02 -21.68
N SER A 269 1.40 1.46 -22.90
CA SER A 269 1.59 0.57 -24.05
C SER A 269 2.83 -0.30 -23.87
N LEU A 270 3.94 0.22 -23.33
CA LEU A 270 5.15 -0.56 -23.05
C LEU A 270 4.89 -1.62 -21.98
N ILE A 271 4.23 -1.25 -20.87
CA ILE A 271 3.85 -2.20 -19.81
C ILE A 271 2.94 -3.28 -20.38
N THR A 272 1.89 -2.91 -21.13
CA THR A 272 0.97 -3.87 -21.77
C THR A 272 1.70 -4.79 -22.75
N CYS A 273 2.65 -4.28 -23.53
CA CYS A 273 3.47 -5.09 -24.43
C CYS A 273 4.28 -6.15 -23.67
N GLU A 274 4.92 -5.78 -22.56
CA GLU A 274 5.67 -6.71 -21.73
C GLU A 274 4.77 -7.74 -21.03
N MET A 275 3.57 -7.34 -20.62
CA MET A 275 2.57 -8.26 -20.07
C MET A 275 2.04 -9.23 -21.13
N ALA A 276 1.70 -8.75 -22.35
CA ALA A 276 1.21 -9.57 -23.44
C ALA A 276 2.22 -10.62 -23.91
N ARG A 277 3.52 -10.32 -23.86
CA ARG A 277 4.58 -11.32 -24.16
C ARG A 277 4.57 -12.53 -23.23
N ARG A 278 4.08 -12.35 -22.00
CA ARG A 278 4.03 -13.38 -20.95
C ARG A 278 2.63 -13.99 -20.79
N GLN A 279 1.62 -13.22 -21.11
CA GLN A 279 0.20 -13.56 -21.03
C GLN A 279 -0.50 -13.02 -22.30
N PRO A 280 -0.49 -13.75 -23.42
CA PRO A 280 -0.97 -13.24 -24.72
C PRO A 280 -2.41 -12.72 -24.72
N ALA A 281 -3.27 -13.23 -23.83
CA ALA A 281 -4.66 -12.80 -23.68
C ALA A 281 -4.87 -11.86 -22.48
N VAL A 282 -3.85 -11.07 -22.07
CA VAL A 282 -3.99 -10.14 -20.97
C VAL A 282 -5.13 -9.15 -21.25
N GLN A 283 -6.11 -9.12 -20.34
CA GLN A 283 -7.26 -8.22 -20.46
C GLN A 283 -6.82 -6.78 -20.19
N CYS A 284 -7.14 -5.87 -21.13
CA CYS A 284 -6.87 -4.45 -20.99
C CYS A 284 -8.17 -3.69 -20.72
N PHE A 285 -8.05 -2.60 -19.96
CA PHE A 285 -9.15 -1.71 -19.60
C PHE A 285 -8.78 -0.26 -19.90
N SER A 286 -9.74 0.50 -20.45
CA SER A 286 -9.57 1.93 -20.70
C SER A 286 -10.83 2.69 -20.32
N VAL A 287 -10.64 3.91 -19.81
CA VAL A 287 -11.71 4.83 -19.49
C VAL A 287 -11.56 6.05 -20.40
N GLY A 288 -12.64 6.46 -21.01
CA GLY A 288 -12.70 7.69 -21.82
C GLY A 288 -13.85 8.59 -21.41
N TYR A 289 -13.95 9.69 -22.11
CA TYR A 289 -15.00 10.69 -21.89
C TYR A 289 -15.91 10.78 -23.10
N ALA A 290 -17.15 11.24 -22.88
CA ALA A 290 -18.11 11.47 -23.96
C ALA A 290 -17.61 12.55 -24.94
N GLU A 291 -16.88 13.54 -24.40
CA GLU A 291 -16.22 14.58 -25.21
C GLU A 291 -14.96 14.03 -25.85
N GLU A 292 -15.00 13.83 -27.16
CA GLU A 292 -13.94 13.18 -27.94
C GLU A 292 -12.57 13.89 -27.79
N ALA A 293 -12.57 15.21 -27.60
CA ALA A 293 -11.36 16.01 -27.43
C ALA A 293 -10.56 15.66 -26.16
N TYR A 294 -11.19 15.05 -25.15
CA TYR A 294 -10.57 14.66 -23.90
C TYR A 294 -10.43 13.13 -23.75
N SER A 295 -10.94 12.36 -24.72
CA SER A 295 -10.96 10.89 -24.66
C SER A 295 -9.69 10.29 -25.24
N GLU A 296 -9.01 9.46 -24.46
CA GLU A 296 -7.85 8.66 -24.91
C GLU A 296 -8.25 7.33 -25.56
N LEU A 297 -9.55 6.99 -25.66
CA LEU A 297 -10.01 5.72 -26.21
C LEU A 297 -9.53 5.45 -27.63
N PRO A 298 -9.47 6.42 -28.58
CA PRO A 298 -8.92 6.15 -29.91
C PRO A 298 -7.47 5.67 -29.90
N ALA A 299 -6.63 6.25 -29.02
CA ALA A 299 -5.23 5.83 -28.86
C ALA A 299 -5.13 4.45 -28.18
N ALA A 300 -5.96 4.20 -27.16
CA ALA A 300 -6.03 2.90 -26.49
C ALA A 300 -6.44 1.77 -27.44
N ARG A 301 -7.44 2.01 -28.29
CA ARG A 301 -7.87 1.04 -29.35
C ARG A 301 -6.75 0.72 -30.33
N ALA A 302 -6.07 1.76 -30.82
CA ALA A 302 -4.96 1.58 -31.74
C ALA A 302 -3.81 0.76 -31.12
N ALA A 303 -3.48 1.05 -29.87
CA ALA A 303 -2.48 0.30 -29.12
C ALA A 303 -2.91 -1.15 -28.87
N ALA A 304 -4.15 -1.39 -28.44
CA ALA A 304 -4.68 -2.74 -28.22
C ALA A 304 -4.68 -3.58 -29.51
N GLN A 305 -5.10 -2.98 -30.62
CA GLN A 305 -5.07 -3.63 -31.94
C GLN A 305 -3.64 -3.98 -32.37
N ALA A 306 -2.70 -3.04 -32.18
CA ALA A 306 -1.29 -3.27 -32.54
C ALA A 306 -0.63 -4.37 -31.69
N LEU A 307 -1.05 -4.49 -30.43
CA LEU A 307 -0.54 -5.51 -29.50
C LEU A 307 -1.31 -6.83 -29.56
N GLY A 308 -2.47 -6.87 -30.24
CA GLY A 308 -3.30 -8.06 -30.34
C GLY A 308 -3.95 -8.48 -29.02
N VAL A 309 -4.26 -7.52 -28.14
CA VAL A 309 -4.84 -7.77 -26.81
C VAL A 309 -6.32 -7.35 -26.75
N PRO A 310 -7.16 -8.02 -25.95
CA PRO A 310 -8.53 -7.62 -25.71
C PRO A 310 -8.60 -6.31 -24.91
N LEU A 311 -9.54 -5.43 -25.28
CA LEU A 311 -9.77 -4.13 -24.61
C LEU A 311 -11.23 -4.00 -24.20
N THR A 312 -11.45 -3.74 -22.92
CA THR A 312 -12.75 -3.32 -22.39
C THR A 312 -12.71 -1.81 -22.16
N GLU A 313 -13.73 -1.14 -22.67
CA GLU A 313 -13.84 0.33 -22.62
C GLU A 313 -15.02 0.76 -21.77
N THR A 314 -14.84 1.85 -21.06
CA THR A 314 -15.91 2.53 -20.32
C THR A 314 -15.88 4.03 -20.67
N THR A 315 -17.03 4.62 -20.95
CA THR A 315 -17.16 6.06 -21.16
C THR A 315 -17.83 6.69 -19.95
N VAL A 316 -17.21 7.74 -19.42
CA VAL A 316 -17.74 8.55 -18.32
C VAL A 316 -18.29 9.85 -18.86
N THR A 317 -19.53 10.19 -18.48
CA THR A 317 -20.16 11.46 -18.80
C THR A 317 -19.93 12.50 -17.69
N ALA A 318 -20.18 13.78 -18.00
CA ALA A 318 -20.16 14.83 -16.98
C ALA A 318 -21.18 14.56 -15.86
N GLU A 319 -22.36 14.01 -16.22
CA GLU A 319 -23.41 13.64 -15.25
C GLU A 319 -22.92 12.55 -14.30
N ASP A 320 -22.26 11.50 -14.80
CA ASP A 320 -21.66 10.44 -13.97
C ASP A 320 -20.63 11.02 -13.00
N PHE A 321 -19.76 11.92 -13.48
CA PHE A 321 -18.75 12.58 -12.66
C PHE A 321 -19.37 13.40 -11.53
N PHE A 322 -20.36 14.25 -11.85
CA PHE A 322 -21.02 15.08 -10.84
C PHE A 322 -21.86 14.24 -9.87
N ALA A 323 -22.51 13.18 -10.32
CA ALA A 323 -23.23 12.26 -9.44
C ALA A 323 -22.29 11.54 -8.46
N ALA A 324 -21.08 11.17 -8.91
CA ALA A 324 -20.08 10.51 -8.09
C ALA A 324 -19.27 11.48 -7.20
N ASN A 325 -19.31 12.79 -7.44
CA ASN A 325 -18.43 13.78 -6.82
C ASN A 325 -18.39 13.68 -5.28
N ARG A 326 -19.56 13.55 -4.63
CA ARG A 326 -19.62 13.41 -3.16
C ARG A 326 -18.91 12.14 -2.66
N ALA A 327 -19.04 11.04 -3.37
CA ALA A 327 -18.37 9.79 -3.05
C ALA A 327 -16.85 9.92 -3.30
N ILE A 328 -16.45 10.54 -4.42
CA ILE A 328 -15.03 10.79 -4.76
C ILE A 328 -14.34 11.62 -3.67
N GLN A 329 -15.01 12.65 -3.13
CA GLN A 329 -14.44 13.46 -2.05
C GLN A 329 -14.36 12.72 -0.71
N TRP A 330 -15.18 11.69 -0.52
CA TRP A 330 -15.12 10.85 0.68
C TRP A 330 -14.03 9.79 0.58
N TYR A 331 -13.76 9.28 -0.61
CA TYR A 331 -12.78 8.22 -0.86
C TYR A 331 -11.43 8.77 -1.34
#